data_9658fc39da37c2b07cf75ce26da9403f
#
_entry.id   9658fc39da37c2b07cf75ce26da9403f
#
_cell.length_a   1.000
_cell.length_b   1.000
_cell.length_c   1.000
_cell.angle_alpha   90.00
_cell.angle_beta   90.00
_cell.angle_gamma   90.00
#
_symmetry.space_group_name_H-M   'P 1'
#
loop_
_entity.id
_entity.type
_entity.pdbx_description
1 polymer ?
#
loop_
_entity_poly.entity_id
_entity_poly.type
_entity_poly.pdbx_seq_one_letter_code
_entity_poly.pdbx_strand_id
1 'polypeptide(L)'
;SGAVGVIDGVSRLPGVQITRNGGQGSSGSVYLRGAESRFTAVYLDGVRLDSQSTGGVVWEQIPLSQIDRIEVVRGPAAAVYGSDAMGGVIQLFTKKGEGAPAPYVGVGLGNQGTRTVQAGVSGGTEQVDYALGLSHERADGFSARVGSAYNPDKDGYRRTSANARLGVQFDTTHRLEGTLLASNLNSQYDGSKTADDRNHHQLRTASLAWLAKWSDVYSTRLQVTQGQSEYSTRPNFY
;
A
#
# COMPACT_ATOMS: atom_id res chain seq x y z
N SER A 1 -12.80 9.25 7.34
CA SER A 1 -12.99 7.83 7.63
C SER A 1 -12.24 7.31 8.87
N GLY A 2 -11.30 8.05 9.45
CA GLY A 2 -10.52 7.65 10.63
C GLY A 2 -9.62 6.41 10.44
N ALA A 3 -9.44 5.91 9.22
CA ALA A 3 -8.45 4.89 8.91
C ALA A 3 -7.08 5.57 8.79
N VAL A 4 -6.06 5.00 9.39
CA VAL A 4 -4.71 5.57 9.43
C VAL A 4 -3.76 4.80 8.53
N GLY A 5 -4.05 3.53 8.24
CA GLY A 5 -3.30 2.70 7.31
C GLY A 5 -4.21 1.93 6.36
N VAL A 6 -3.65 1.41 5.28
CA VAL A 6 -4.40 0.58 4.31
C VAL A 6 -5.03 -0.63 5.01
N ILE A 7 -4.31 -1.24 5.94
CA ILE A 7 -4.80 -2.39 6.71
C ILE A 7 -6.08 -2.04 7.50
N ASP A 8 -6.23 -0.81 8.00
CA ASP A 8 -7.45 -0.35 8.69
C ASP A 8 -8.60 -0.18 7.72
N GLY A 9 -8.31 0.26 6.50
CA GLY A 9 -9.30 0.33 5.42
C GLY A 9 -9.83 -1.06 5.05
N VAL A 10 -8.91 -2.00 4.89
CA VAL A 10 -9.24 -3.40 4.54
C VAL A 10 -9.99 -4.11 5.66
N SER A 11 -9.66 -3.85 6.93
CA SER A 11 -10.32 -4.48 8.09
C SER A 11 -11.82 -4.16 8.22
N ARG A 12 -12.28 -3.09 7.59
CA ARG A 12 -13.70 -2.69 7.58
C ARG A 12 -14.53 -3.48 6.57
N LEU A 13 -13.87 -4.26 5.72
CA LEU A 13 -14.56 -5.06 4.70
C LEU A 13 -15.07 -6.37 5.34
N PRO A 14 -16.28 -6.82 4.98
CA PRO A 14 -16.84 -8.05 5.53
C PRO A 14 -15.94 -9.26 5.27
N GLY A 15 -15.71 -10.10 6.29
CA GLY A 15 -14.91 -11.33 6.20
C GLY A 15 -13.40 -11.10 6.19
N VAL A 16 -12.95 -9.91 6.54
CA VAL A 16 -11.54 -9.57 6.74
C VAL A 16 -11.23 -9.48 8.22
N GLN A 17 -10.19 -10.17 8.64
CA GLN A 17 -9.60 -10.08 9.98
C GLN A 17 -8.18 -9.58 9.86
N ILE A 18 -7.72 -8.82 10.84
CA ILE A 18 -6.35 -8.31 10.90
C ILE A 18 -5.69 -8.62 12.23
N THR A 19 -4.38 -8.80 12.21
CA THR A 19 -3.54 -8.78 13.39
C THR A 19 -2.44 -7.74 13.22
N ARG A 20 -1.98 -7.15 14.31
CA ARG A 20 -0.83 -6.24 14.34
C ARG A 20 0.08 -6.57 15.50
N ASN A 21 1.37 -6.44 15.30
CA ASN A 21 2.40 -6.71 16.28
C ASN A 21 2.84 -5.43 17.04
N GLY A 22 2.02 -4.38 17.03
CA GLY A 22 2.35 -3.10 17.65
C GLY A 22 1.55 -1.95 17.09
N GLY A 23 2.17 -0.76 17.04
CA GLY A 23 1.59 0.45 16.49
C GLY A 23 1.43 0.42 14.96
N GLN A 24 1.12 1.57 14.37
CA GLN A 24 0.78 1.64 12.93
C GLN A 24 1.97 1.40 11.99
N GLY A 25 3.19 1.64 12.43
CA GLY A 25 4.41 1.32 11.69
C GLY A 25 4.87 -0.12 11.84
N SER A 26 4.17 -0.94 12.66
CA SER A 26 4.51 -2.32 12.91
C SER A 26 3.86 -3.26 11.90
N SER A 27 4.45 -4.45 11.78
CA SER A 27 3.96 -5.48 10.87
C SER A 27 2.52 -5.90 11.19
N GLY A 28 1.73 -6.03 10.14
CA GLY A 28 0.35 -6.48 10.22
C GLY A 28 0.06 -7.60 9.22
N SER A 29 -0.90 -8.45 9.56
CA SER A 29 -1.37 -9.52 8.69
C SER A 29 -2.86 -9.40 8.44
N VAL A 30 -3.28 -9.72 7.23
CA VAL A 30 -4.68 -9.73 6.80
C VAL A 30 -5.09 -11.16 6.51
N TYR A 31 -6.21 -11.57 7.09
CA TYR A 31 -6.80 -12.89 6.92
C TYR A 31 -8.15 -12.73 6.25
N LEU A 32 -8.30 -13.29 5.06
CA LEU A 32 -9.54 -13.25 4.31
C LEU A 32 -10.30 -14.56 4.54
N ARG A 33 -11.48 -14.49 5.18
CA ARG A 33 -12.30 -15.65 5.56
C ARG A 33 -11.56 -16.71 6.38
N GLY A 34 -10.64 -16.28 7.24
CA GLY A 34 -9.83 -17.18 8.06
C GLY A 34 -8.68 -17.87 7.33
N ALA A 35 -8.51 -17.64 6.02
CA ALA A 35 -7.34 -18.14 5.29
C ALA A 35 -6.09 -17.38 5.75
N GLU A 36 -4.95 -18.08 5.83
CA GLU A 36 -3.66 -17.46 6.15
C GLU A 36 -3.32 -16.35 5.14
N SER A 37 -2.61 -15.34 5.60
CA SER A 37 -2.26 -14.14 4.80
C SER A 37 -1.56 -14.48 3.49
N ARG A 38 -0.78 -15.55 3.43
CA ARG A 38 -0.09 -16.05 2.23
C ARG A 38 -1.03 -16.55 1.13
N PHE A 39 -2.28 -16.88 1.45
CA PHE A 39 -3.29 -17.31 0.49
C PHE A 39 -4.19 -16.18 -0.01
N THR A 40 -3.84 -14.94 0.32
CA THR A 40 -4.50 -13.73 -0.18
C THR A 40 -3.54 -12.98 -1.09
N ALA A 41 -3.81 -13.00 -2.39
CA ALA A 41 -3.02 -12.24 -3.34
C ALA A 41 -3.38 -10.75 -3.26
N VAL A 42 -2.39 -9.87 -3.26
CA VAL A 42 -2.59 -8.42 -3.19
C VAL A 42 -1.90 -7.74 -4.36
N TYR A 43 -2.64 -6.87 -5.02
CA TYR A 43 -2.17 -6.12 -6.18
C TYR A 43 -2.33 -4.62 -5.96
N LEU A 44 -1.36 -3.84 -6.42
CA LEU A 44 -1.41 -2.39 -6.51
C LEU A 44 -1.26 -1.98 -7.97
N ASP A 45 -2.31 -1.41 -8.56
CA ASP A 45 -2.37 -1.07 -9.99
C ASP A 45 -1.93 -2.23 -10.91
N GLY A 46 -2.26 -3.46 -10.52
CA GLY A 46 -1.88 -4.69 -11.22
C GLY A 46 -0.50 -5.24 -10.88
N VAL A 47 0.30 -4.54 -10.06
CA VAL A 47 1.59 -5.03 -9.56
C VAL A 47 1.34 -5.91 -8.34
N ARG A 48 1.82 -7.15 -8.37
CA ARG A 48 1.73 -8.06 -7.24
C ARG A 48 2.66 -7.61 -6.11
N LEU A 49 2.13 -7.53 -4.87
CA LEU A 49 2.86 -7.00 -3.70
C LEU A 49 3.34 -8.05 -2.71
N ASP A 50 2.83 -9.25 -2.79
CA ASP A 50 3.21 -10.32 -1.86
C ASP A 50 4.69 -10.70 -2.03
N SER A 51 5.37 -10.88 -0.91
CA SER A 51 6.77 -11.29 -0.86
C SER A 51 6.87 -12.78 -0.58
N GLN A 52 7.65 -13.49 -1.38
CA GLN A 52 7.96 -14.90 -1.15
C GLN A 52 8.72 -15.13 0.17
N SER A 53 9.49 -14.13 0.62
CA SER A 53 10.30 -14.23 1.85
C SER A 53 9.48 -14.05 3.12
N THR A 54 8.41 -13.26 3.09
CA THR A 54 7.55 -12.99 4.26
C THR A 54 6.25 -13.78 4.26
N GLY A 55 5.94 -14.46 3.16
CA GLY A 55 4.69 -15.22 2.99
C GLY A 55 3.43 -14.35 2.97
N GLY A 56 3.57 -13.04 2.69
CA GLY A 56 2.45 -12.11 2.65
C GLY A 56 2.89 -10.70 2.29
N VAL A 57 1.95 -9.78 2.33
CA VAL A 57 2.17 -8.37 2.01
C VAL A 57 2.64 -7.61 3.25
N VAL A 58 3.60 -6.75 3.06
CA VAL A 58 4.06 -5.79 4.06
C VAL A 58 3.14 -4.57 4.00
N TRP A 59 2.02 -4.64 4.70
CA TRP A 59 0.93 -3.66 4.64
C TRP A 59 1.33 -2.28 5.11
N GLU A 60 2.23 -2.20 6.07
CA GLU A 60 2.73 -0.95 6.63
C GLU A 60 3.52 -0.11 5.62
N GLN A 61 4.02 -0.71 4.53
CA GLN A 61 4.69 0.02 3.45
C GLN A 61 3.73 0.81 2.55
N ILE A 62 2.45 0.42 2.51
CA ILE A 62 1.48 0.96 1.56
C ILE A 62 0.89 2.26 2.13
N PRO A 63 1.11 3.41 1.47
CA PRO A 63 0.58 4.69 1.95
C PRO A 63 -0.91 4.82 1.64
N LEU A 64 -1.76 4.87 2.66
CA LEU A 64 -3.20 5.05 2.48
C LEU A 64 -3.55 6.34 1.72
N SER A 65 -2.77 7.40 1.91
CA SER A 65 -2.97 8.70 1.26
C SER A 65 -2.93 8.64 -0.27
N GLN A 66 -2.29 7.60 -0.83
CA GLN A 66 -2.14 7.41 -2.28
C GLN A 66 -3.19 6.45 -2.86
N ILE A 67 -3.93 5.75 -2.00
CA ILE A 67 -4.96 4.79 -2.42
C ILE A 67 -6.29 5.51 -2.57
N ASP A 68 -6.92 5.30 -3.70
CA ASP A 68 -8.27 5.78 -4.01
C ASP A 68 -9.33 4.72 -3.66
N ARG A 69 -9.08 3.48 -4.08
CA ARG A 69 -10.06 2.40 -4.02
C ARG A 69 -9.42 1.08 -3.62
N ILE A 70 -10.17 0.29 -2.85
CA ILE A 70 -9.82 -1.08 -2.45
C ILE A 70 -10.94 -2.00 -2.91
N GLU A 71 -10.62 -3.01 -3.69
CA GLU A 71 -11.55 -4.04 -4.14
C GLU A 71 -11.14 -5.40 -3.57
N VAL A 72 -12.11 -6.19 -3.12
CA VAL A 72 -11.87 -7.54 -2.61
C VAL A 72 -12.66 -8.55 -3.42
N VAL A 73 -11.95 -9.41 -4.12
CA VAL A 73 -12.52 -10.58 -4.80
C VAL A 73 -12.45 -11.75 -3.84
N ARG A 74 -13.60 -12.25 -3.43
CA ARG A 74 -13.74 -13.34 -2.45
C ARG A 74 -13.96 -14.66 -3.14
N GLY A 75 -13.44 -15.71 -2.53
CA GLY A 75 -13.59 -17.07 -3.04
C GLY A 75 -12.40 -17.49 -3.89
N PRO A 76 -12.47 -18.68 -4.49
CA PRO A 76 -11.37 -19.25 -5.23
C PRO A 76 -11.13 -18.48 -6.54
N ALA A 77 -10.22 -17.52 -6.48
CA ALA A 77 -9.77 -16.73 -7.63
C ALA A 77 -8.49 -17.32 -8.27
N ALA A 78 -8.10 -18.52 -7.85
CA ALA A 78 -6.87 -19.18 -8.29
C ALA A 78 -6.80 -19.42 -9.80
N ALA A 79 -7.95 -19.59 -10.45
CA ALA A 79 -8.01 -19.77 -11.91
C ALA A 79 -7.55 -18.54 -12.70
N VAL A 80 -7.70 -17.33 -12.11
CA VAL A 80 -7.35 -16.07 -12.76
C VAL A 80 -6.05 -15.48 -12.20
N TYR A 81 -5.82 -15.63 -10.87
CA TYR A 81 -4.74 -14.94 -10.16
C TYR A 81 -3.64 -15.87 -9.62
N GLY A 82 -3.75 -17.18 -9.88
CA GLY A 82 -2.77 -18.16 -9.44
C GLY A 82 -3.12 -18.86 -8.11
N SER A 83 -2.32 -19.85 -7.74
CA SER A 83 -2.54 -20.73 -6.57
C SER A 83 -2.58 -20.00 -5.23
N ASP A 84 -1.91 -18.88 -5.12
CA ASP A 84 -1.81 -18.11 -3.87
C ASP A 84 -3.07 -17.26 -3.61
N ALA A 85 -4.02 -17.24 -4.54
CA ALA A 85 -5.30 -16.54 -4.42
C ALA A 85 -6.45 -17.45 -3.92
N MET A 86 -6.14 -18.48 -3.15
CA MET A 86 -7.15 -19.41 -2.63
C MET A 86 -8.13 -18.76 -1.65
N GLY A 87 -7.65 -17.85 -0.81
CA GLY A 87 -8.48 -17.05 0.12
C GLY A 87 -9.22 -15.92 -0.58
N GLY A 88 -8.66 -15.42 -1.66
CA GLY A 88 -9.18 -14.31 -2.46
C GLY A 88 -8.09 -13.35 -2.90
N VAL A 89 -8.53 -12.22 -3.48
CA VAL A 89 -7.65 -11.19 -4.03
C VAL A 89 -8.04 -9.83 -3.48
N ILE A 90 -7.06 -9.04 -3.08
CA ILE A 90 -7.23 -7.63 -2.71
C ILE A 90 -6.55 -6.79 -3.79
N GLN A 91 -7.30 -5.91 -4.42
CA GLN A 91 -6.80 -4.97 -5.41
C GLN A 91 -6.84 -3.55 -4.84
N LEU A 92 -5.70 -2.90 -4.88
CA LEU A 92 -5.50 -1.52 -4.48
C LEU A 92 -5.29 -0.68 -5.74
N PHE A 93 -5.98 0.44 -5.82
CA PHE A 93 -5.87 1.37 -6.94
C PHE A 93 -5.40 2.72 -6.43
N THR A 94 -4.37 3.28 -7.08
CA THR A 94 -3.93 4.65 -6.81
C THR A 94 -4.89 5.66 -7.42
N LYS A 95 -4.83 6.89 -6.91
CA LYS A 95 -5.66 8.00 -7.38
C LYS A 95 -5.49 8.23 -8.88
N LYS A 96 -6.61 8.42 -9.56
CA LYS A 96 -6.69 8.77 -10.97
C LYS A 96 -7.09 10.24 -11.09
N GLY A 97 -6.61 10.93 -12.12
CA GLY A 97 -7.00 12.29 -12.44
C GLY A 97 -8.26 12.34 -13.28
N GLU A 98 -9.11 13.31 -12.99
CA GLU A 98 -10.31 13.60 -13.79
C GLU A 98 -10.59 15.11 -13.75
N GLY A 99 -11.10 15.65 -14.86
CA GLY A 99 -11.54 17.04 -14.95
C GLY A 99 -10.41 18.07 -14.85
N ALA A 100 -10.75 19.29 -14.45
CA ALA A 100 -9.79 20.37 -14.34
C ALA A 100 -8.64 20.05 -13.35
N PRO A 101 -7.44 20.60 -13.55
CA PRO A 101 -6.34 20.42 -12.61
C PRO A 101 -6.75 20.78 -11.17
N ALA A 102 -6.66 19.83 -10.27
CA ALA A 102 -7.05 19.97 -8.87
C ALA A 102 -5.83 19.75 -7.96
N PRO A 103 -5.07 20.79 -7.62
CA PRO A 103 -4.02 20.69 -6.60
C PRO A 103 -4.66 20.53 -5.22
N TYR A 104 -3.99 19.77 -4.35
CA TYR A 104 -4.39 19.62 -2.97
C TYR A 104 -3.19 19.65 -2.03
N VAL A 105 -3.41 20.17 -0.83
CA VAL A 105 -2.50 20.08 0.30
C VAL A 105 -3.33 19.63 1.50
N GLY A 106 -2.84 18.68 2.25
CA GLY A 106 -3.48 18.18 3.45
C GLY A 106 -2.51 18.08 4.61
N VAL A 107 -2.99 18.42 5.80
CA VAL A 107 -2.29 18.21 7.06
C VAL A 107 -3.21 17.43 7.98
N GLY A 108 -2.64 16.48 8.73
CA GLY A 108 -3.36 15.67 9.68
C GLY A 108 -2.63 15.57 11.01
N LEU A 109 -3.41 15.57 12.09
CA LEU A 109 -2.95 15.31 13.44
C LEU A 109 -3.75 14.14 14.01
N GLY A 110 -3.08 13.25 14.69
CA GLY A 110 -3.68 12.07 15.27
C GLY A 110 -3.14 11.74 16.64
N ASN A 111 -3.64 10.65 17.20
CA ASN A 111 -3.17 10.12 18.47
C ASN A 111 -1.70 9.69 18.38
N GLN A 112 -1.03 9.53 19.51
CA GLN A 112 0.36 9.06 19.61
C GLN A 112 1.37 9.93 18.85
N GLY A 113 1.10 11.25 18.77
CA GLY A 113 1.96 12.19 18.09
C GLY A 113 1.94 12.07 16.57
N THR A 114 0.93 11.43 15.99
CA THR A 114 0.82 11.26 14.53
C THR A 114 0.64 12.61 13.85
N ARG A 115 1.46 12.86 12.83
CA ARG A 115 1.44 14.05 11.98
C ARG A 115 1.59 13.60 10.53
N THR A 116 0.70 14.08 9.69
CA THR A 116 0.72 13.78 8.25
C THR A 116 0.71 15.07 7.46
N VAL A 117 1.56 15.15 6.46
CA VAL A 117 1.54 16.19 5.44
C VAL A 117 1.44 15.51 4.08
N GLN A 118 0.54 15.95 3.24
CA GLN A 118 0.37 15.44 1.89
C GLN A 118 0.12 16.57 0.91
N ALA A 119 0.62 16.42 -0.29
CA ALA A 119 0.39 17.34 -1.39
C ALA A 119 0.30 16.58 -2.70
N GLY A 120 -0.42 17.11 -3.66
CA GLY A 120 -0.50 16.51 -4.97
C GLY A 120 -1.31 17.34 -5.92
N VAL A 121 -1.41 16.84 -7.13
CA VAL A 121 -2.24 17.40 -8.20
C VAL A 121 -2.80 16.27 -9.05
N SER A 122 -4.05 16.37 -9.43
CA SER A 122 -4.67 15.46 -10.37
C SER A 122 -5.53 16.25 -11.35
N GLY A 123 -5.72 15.71 -12.53
CA GLY A 123 -6.55 16.31 -13.55
C GLY A 123 -6.58 15.45 -14.80
N GLY A 124 -7.44 15.80 -15.72
CA GLY A 124 -7.53 15.07 -16.97
C GLY A 124 -8.46 15.72 -17.96
N THR A 125 -8.21 15.39 -19.21
CA THR A 125 -9.08 15.64 -20.35
C THR A 125 -9.55 14.29 -20.92
N GLU A 126 -10.29 14.31 -22.01
CA GLU A 126 -10.64 13.06 -22.73
C GLU A 126 -9.41 12.30 -23.23
N GLN A 127 -8.32 13.00 -23.49
CA GLN A 127 -7.09 12.42 -24.09
C GLN A 127 -6.02 12.09 -23.05
N VAL A 128 -5.87 12.89 -22.02
CA VAL A 128 -4.79 12.73 -21.02
C VAL A 128 -5.35 12.87 -19.62
N ASP A 129 -5.04 11.95 -18.74
CA ASP A 129 -5.27 12.07 -17.29
C ASP A 129 -3.97 11.83 -16.52
N TYR A 130 -3.85 12.50 -15.39
CA TYR A 130 -2.67 12.40 -14.54
C TYR A 130 -3.02 12.57 -13.07
N ALA A 131 -2.23 11.94 -12.22
CA ALA A 131 -2.25 12.16 -10.79
C ALA A 131 -0.83 12.04 -10.23
N LEU A 132 -0.42 13.04 -9.46
CA LEU A 132 0.86 13.07 -8.75
C LEU A 132 0.58 13.31 -7.27
N GLY A 133 1.28 12.61 -6.40
CA GLY A 133 1.11 12.75 -4.97
C GLY A 133 2.39 12.52 -4.20
N LEU A 134 2.55 13.26 -3.13
CA LEU A 134 3.61 13.14 -2.13
C LEU A 134 2.97 13.09 -0.76
N SER A 135 3.50 12.27 0.13
CA SER A 135 3.09 12.28 1.54
C SER A 135 4.26 12.00 2.47
N HIS A 136 4.22 12.66 3.61
CA HIS A 136 5.11 12.38 4.74
C HIS A 136 4.27 12.20 5.99
N GLU A 137 4.51 11.09 6.69
CA GLU A 137 3.82 10.74 7.92
C GLU A 137 4.84 10.38 8.99
N ARG A 138 4.60 10.86 10.20
CA ARG A 138 5.40 10.56 11.37
C ARG A 138 4.46 10.32 12.54
N ALA A 139 4.79 9.34 13.38
CA ALA A 139 4.18 9.15 14.70
C ALA A 139 5.26 8.90 15.75
N ASP A 140 5.03 9.40 16.95
CA ASP A 140 5.91 9.12 18.10
C ASP A 140 5.66 7.71 18.64
N GLY A 141 4.47 7.15 18.38
CA GLY A 141 4.13 5.78 18.75
C GLY A 141 3.86 5.59 20.24
N PHE A 142 3.97 4.34 20.65
CA PHE A 142 3.86 3.90 22.05
C PHE A 142 4.71 2.62 22.20
N SER A 143 5.12 2.30 23.43
CA SER A 143 5.79 1.03 23.70
C SER A 143 4.79 -0.12 23.50
N ALA A 144 5.00 -0.92 22.47
CA ALA A 144 4.09 -2.00 22.09
C ALA A 144 4.25 -3.25 22.96
N ARG A 145 5.35 -3.34 23.68
CA ARG A 145 5.69 -4.46 24.55
C ARG A 145 5.77 -4.01 26.00
N VAL A 146 5.16 -4.77 26.89
CA VAL A 146 5.20 -4.52 28.33
C VAL A 146 5.94 -5.63 29.05
N GLY A 147 6.80 -5.24 29.98
CA GLY A 147 7.56 -6.18 30.81
C GLY A 147 9.00 -5.75 31.04
N SER A 148 9.66 -6.33 32.03
CA SER A 148 11.04 -5.98 32.40
C SER A 148 12.11 -6.38 31.38
N ALA A 149 11.72 -7.13 30.33
CA ALA A 149 12.59 -7.57 29.25
C ALA A 149 12.64 -6.61 28.06
N TYR A 150 11.77 -5.57 28.03
CA TYR A 150 11.63 -4.66 26.90
C TYR A 150 11.95 -3.22 27.32
N ASN A 151 12.34 -2.40 26.35
CA ASN A 151 12.57 -0.98 26.55
C ASN A 151 11.22 -0.27 26.74
N PRO A 152 11.04 0.59 27.77
CA PRO A 152 9.78 1.31 28.00
C PRO A 152 9.64 2.58 27.15
N ASP A 153 10.41 2.75 26.07
CA ASP A 153 10.32 3.90 25.19
C ASP A 153 9.15 3.81 24.20
N LYS A 154 9.06 4.76 23.30
CA LYS A 154 8.01 4.80 22.29
C LYS A 154 8.52 4.30 20.94
N ASP A 155 7.86 3.28 20.42
CA ASP A 155 8.11 2.76 19.07
C ASP A 155 7.43 3.64 18.02
N GLY A 156 8.17 4.63 17.53
CA GLY A 156 7.70 5.55 16.50
C GLY A 156 7.96 5.06 15.09
N TYR A 157 7.40 5.78 14.10
CA TYR A 157 7.71 5.53 12.69
C TYR A 157 7.71 6.81 11.86
N ARG A 158 8.35 6.74 10.70
CA ARG A 158 8.32 7.76 9.65
C ARG A 158 8.12 7.07 8.31
N ARG A 159 7.17 7.57 7.53
CA ARG A 159 6.89 7.09 6.18
C ARG A 159 6.89 8.25 5.20
N THR A 160 7.65 8.12 4.12
CA THR A 160 7.62 9.06 2.99
C THR A 160 7.24 8.31 1.75
N SER A 161 6.27 8.80 1.00
CA SER A 161 5.82 8.16 -0.23
C SER A 161 5.53 9.16 -1.34
N ALA A 162 5.71 8.68 -2.56
CA ALA A 162 5.40 9.39 -3.80
C ALA A 162 4.68 8.46 -4.76
N ASN A 163 3.71 8.98 -5.50
CA ASN A 163 3.08 8.26 -6.60
C ASN A 163 2.92 9.14 -7.81
N ALA A 164 2.90 8.51 -8.97
CA ALA A 164 2.57 9.13 -10.24
C ALA A 164 1.71 8.18 -11.07
N ARG A 165 0.71 8.72 -11.73
CA ARG A 165 -0.12 8.03 -12.71
C ARG A 165 -0.29 8.93 -13.94
N LEU A 166 -0.18 8.35 -15.12
CA LEU A 166 -0.41 9.00 -16.41
C LEU A 166 -1.21 8.06 -17.29
N GLY A 167 -2.27 8.56 -17.88
CA GLY A 167 -3.04 7.88 -18.91
C GLY A 167 -3.11 8.72 -20.17
N VAL A 168 -2.92 8.11 -21.32
CA VAL A 168 -2.99 8.75 -22.63
C VAL A 168 -3.90 7.95 -23.55
N GLN A 169 -4.99 8.58 -23.99
CA GLN A 169 -5.89 8.05 -25.02
C GLN A 169 -5.40 8.52 -26.38
N PHE A 170 -4.88 7.63 -27.21
CA PHE A 170 -4.36 7.97 -28.54
C PHE A 170 -5.50 8.16 -29.57
N ASP A 171 -6.48 7.28 -29.49
CA ASP A 171 -7.67 7.27 -30.33
C ASP A 171 -8.83 6.61 -29.59
N THR A 172 -9.94 6.35 -30.24
CA THR A 172 -11.14 5.72 -29.63
C THR A 172 -10.89 4.29 -29.18
N THR A 173 -9.84 3.65 -29.65
CA THR A 173 -9.50 2.25 -29.41
C THR A 173 -8.35 2.09 -28.42
N HIS A 174 -7.27 2.89 -28.57
CA HIS A 174 -5.99 2.65 -27.92
C HIS A 174 -5.71 3.63 -26.79
N ARG A 175 -5.38 3.08 -25.62
CA ARG A 175 -4.97 3.81 -24.43
C ARG A 175 -3.71 3.22 -23.82
N LEU A 176 -2.80 4.08 -23.37
CA LEU A 176 -1.63 3.71 -22.56
C LEU A 176 -1.78 4.27 -21.15
N GLU A 177 -1.48 3.45 -20.15
CA GLU A 177 -1.46 3.85 -18.75
C GLU A 177 -0.14 3.49 -18.10
N GLY A 178 0.46 4.42 -17.38
CA GLY A 178 1.64 4.21 -16.55
C GLY A 178 1.37 4.54 -15.10
N THR A 179 1.88 3.73 -14.17
CA THR A 179 1.81 4.00 -12.73
C THR A 179 3.15 3.77 -12.07
N LEU A 180 3.47 4.62 -11.12
CA LEU A 180 4.65 4.53 -10.26
C LEU A 180 4.25 4.78 -8.82
N LEU A 181 4.81 4.01 -7.89
CA LEU A 181 4.72 4.27 -6.47
C LEU A 181 6.06 3.94 -5.81
N ALA A 182 6.50 4.84 -4.93
CA ALA A 182 7.64 4.62 -4.06
C ALA A 182 7.25 4.95 -2.63
N SER A 183 7.61 4.09 -1.68
CA SER A 183 7.37 4.31 -0.26
C SER A 183 8.57 3.84 0.54
N ASN A 184 9.01 4.67 1.48
CA ASN A 184 10.05 4.35 2.45
C ASN A 184 9.46 4.49 3.86
N LEU A 185 9.55 3.41 4.63
CA LEU A 185 9.11 3.36 6.02
C LEU A 185 10.31 3.02 6.91
N ASN A 186 10.49 3.81 7.95
CA ASN A 186 11.40 3.51 9.05
C ASN A 186 10.56 3.42 10.32
N SER A 187 10.63 2.30 11.02
CA SER A 187 9.91 2.06 12.29
C SER A 187 10.83 1.55 13.37
N GLN A 188 10.52 1.89 14.60
CA GLN A 188 11.21 1.41 15.81
C GLN A 188 10.45 0.22 16.37
N TYR A 189 11.16 -0.66 17.06
CA TYR A 189 10.58 -1.78 17.80
C TYR A 189 11.55 -2.27 18.87
N ASP A 190 11.03 -2.91 19.90
CA ASP A 190 11.85 -3.45 20.97
C ASP A 190 12.23 -4.91 20.73
N GLY A 191 13.48 -5.16 20.44
CA GLY A 191 14.07 -6.50 20.43
C GLY A 191 14.56 -6.94 21.81
N SER A 192 14.98 -5.96 22.64
CA SER A 192 15.49 -6.19 24.00
C SER A 192 15.29 -4.97 24.89
N LYS A 193 15.65 -5.08 26.17
CA LYS A 193 15.50 -3.99 27.16
C LYS A 193 16.36 -2.76 26.87
N THR A 194 17.47 -2.94 26.20
CA THR A 194 18.49 -1.88 26.01
C THR A 194 18.65 -1.48 24.55
N ALA A 195 17.93 -2.10 23.63
CA ALA A 195 18.05 -1.87 22.21
C ALA A 195 16.82 -1.11 21.66
N ASP A 196 17.09 -0.03 20.96
CA ASP A 196 16.14 0.66 20.07
C ASP A 196 16.37 0.15 18.65
N ASP A 197 15.74 -0.97 18.34
CA ASP A 197 15.88 -1.64 17.06
C ASP A 197 15.05 -0.92 15.98
N ARG A 198 15.49 -1.02 14.73
CA ARG A 198 14.85 -0.33 13.60
C ARG A 198 14.60 -1.25 12.45
N ASN A 199 13.41 -1.13 11.89
CA ASN A 199 13.04 -1.70 10.62
C ASN A 199 13.06 -0.62 9.53
N HIS A 200 13.62 -0.97 8.40
CA HIS A 200 13.57 -0.17 7.20
C HIS A 200 12.89 -0.95 6.08
N HIS A 201 11.84 -0.38 5.53
CA HIS A 201 11.07 -0.96 4.45
C HIS A 201 11.07 -0.04 3.24
N GLN A 202 11.35 -0.58 2.08
CA GLN A 202 11.19 0.11 0.80
C GLN A 202 10.20 -0.65 -0.07
N LEU A 203 9.27 0.07 -0.67
CA LEU A 203 8.36 -0.44 -1.69
C LEU A 203 8.50 0.43 -2.93
N ARG A 204 8.74 -0.19 -4.07
CA ARG A 204 8.71 0.47 -5.38
C ARG A 204 7.88 -0.38 -6.32
N THR A 205 6.93 0.24 -6.99
CA THR A 205 6.11 -0.41 -8.00
C THR A 205 6.10 0.43 -9.26
N ALA A 206 6.12 -0.23 -10.39
CA ALA A 206 5.93 0.38 -11.70
C ALA A 206 5.03 -0.51 -12.55
N SER A 207 4.12 0.08 -13.29
CA SER A 207 3.35 -0.64 -14.29
C SER A 207 3.19 0.19 -15.56
N LEU A 208 3.14 -0.49 -16.69
CA LEU A 208 2.80 0.06 -17.99
C LEU A 208 1.77 -0.86 -18.63
N ALA A 209 0.61 -0.32 -18.96
CA ALA A 209 -0.49 -1.06 -19.56
C ALA A 209 -0.94 -0.43 -20.86
N TRP A 210 -1.05 -1.25 -21.89
CA TRP A 210 -1.74 -0.91 -23.12
C TRP A 210 -3.14 -1.54 -23.11
N LEU A 211 -4.15 -0.72 -23.33
CA LEU A 211 -5.55 -1.10 -23.40
C LEU A 211 -6.05 -0.82 -24.81
N ALA A 212 -6.73 -1.80 -25.39
CA ALA A 212 -7.38 -1.64 -26.69
C ALA A 212 -8.84 -2.08 -26.59
N LYS A 213 -9.75 -1.16 -26.90
CA LYS A 213 -11.20 -1.43 -26.99
C LYS A 213 -11.57 -1.60 -28.46
N TRP A 214 -11.66 -2.86 -28.90
CA TRP A 214 -11.96 -3.18 -30.31
C TRP A 214 -13.45 -3.08 -30.63
N SER A 215 -14.30 -3.37 -29.64
CA SER A 215 -15.75 -3.22 -29.73
C SER A 215 -16.34 -3.07 -28.32
N ASP A 216 -17.67 -2.97 -28.21
CA ASP A 216 -18.32 -2.91 -26.89
C ASP A 216 -18.26 -4.21 -26.09
N VAL A 217 -17.95 -5.33 -26.76
CA VAL A 217 -17.88 -6.65 -26.13
C VAL A 217 -16.46 -7.23 -26.12
N TYR A 218 -15.51 -6.65 -26.85
CA TYR A 218 -14.15 -7.15 -26.95
C TYR A 218 -13.11 -6.09 -26.68
N SER A 219 -12.24 -6.37 -25.72
CA SER A 219 -11.09 -5.53 -25.38
C SER A 219 -9.85 -6.37 -25.06
N THR A 220 -8.69 -5.77 -25.24
CA THR A 220 -7.40 -6.37 -24.88
C THR A 220 -6.70 -5.48 -23.88
N ARG A 221 -6.07 -6.07 -22.87
CA ARG A 221 -5.14 -5.41 -21.95
C ARG A 221 -3.83 -6.18 -21.93
N LEU A 222 -2.75 -5.49 -22.27
CA LEU A 222 -1.39 -5.98 -22.07
C LEU A 222 -0.74 -5.11 -20.99
N GLN A 223 -0.14 -5.73 -19.99
CA GLN A 223 0.46 -5.00 -18.88
C GLN A 223 1.81 -5.63 -18.52
N VAL A 224 2.81 -4.76 -18.35
CA VAL A 224 4.11 -5.11 -17.77
C VAL A 224 4.21 -4.44 -16.41
N THR A 225 4.62 -5.21 -15.42
CA THR A 225 4.71 -4.74 -14.03
C THR A 225 6.06 -5.08 -13.44
N GLN A 226 6.55 -4.19 -12.57
CA GLN A 226 7.72 -4.42 -11.75
C GLN A 226 7.40 -4.02 -10.31
N GLY A 227 7.61 -4.93 -9.37
CA GLY A 227 7.51 -4.70 -7.95
C GLY A 227 8.84 -5.01 -7.28
N GLN A 228 9.27 -4.14 -6.36
CA GLN A 228 10.42 -4.37 -5.51
C GLN A 228 10.02 -4.01 -4.08
N SER A 229 10.15 -4.98 -3.18
CA SER A 229 9.97 -4.77 -1.75
C SER A 229 11.28 -5.18 -1.06
N GLU A 230 11.83 -4.26 -0.27
CA GLU A 230 13.03 -4.47 0.51
C GLU A 230 12.69 -4.28 1.99
N TYR A 231 13.12 -5.22 2.81
CA TYR A 231 12.98 -5.17 4.24
C TYR A 231 14.34 -5.41 4.88
N SER A 232 14.78 -4.49 5.72
CA SER A 232 16.00 -4.67 6.50
C SER A 232 15.76 -4.34 7.96
N THR A 233 16.31 -5.17 8.83
CA THR A 233 16.28 -4.99 10.28
C THR A 233 17.68 -4.56 10.72
N ARG A 234 17.75 -3.52 11.53
CA ARG A 234 18.98 -3.07 12.16
C ARG A 234 18.85 -3.23 13.67
N PRO A 235 19.12 -4.44 14.18
CA PRO A 235 19.20 -4.63 15.61
C PRO A 235 20.45 -3.91 16.14
N ASN A 236 20.32 -3.22 17.25
CA ASN A 236 21.49 -2.73 17.99
C ASN A 236 22.10 -3.92 18.73
N PHE A 237 23.10 -4.53 18.13
CA PHE A 237 23.98 -5.46 18.86
C PHE A 237 24.93 -4.65 19.72
N TYR A 238 25.03 -5.01 20.99
CA TYR A 238 26.00 -4.52 21.93
C TYR A 238 27.13 -5.54 22.07
#